data_4d007ca35522306e7998929669c20fa1
#
_entry.id   4d007ca35522306e7998929669c20fa1
#
_cell.length_a   1.000
_cell.length_b   1.000
_cell.length_c   1.000
_cell.angle_alpha   90.00
_cell.angle_beta   90.00
_cell.angle_gamma   90.00
#
_symmetry.space_group_name_H-M   'P 1'
#
loop_
_entity.id
_entity.type
_entity.pdbx_description
1 polymer ?
#
loop_
_entity_poly.entity_id
_entity_poly.type
_entity_poly.pdbx_seq_one_letter_code
_entity_poly.pdbx_strand_id
1 'polypeptide(L)'
;MATKGRWSRLWVDDFDMSTKTASAEVSMSIATEEVTAFQATAKEFITTDPESSIKITGYVSNIGNNAGGWEQELHDRFGAANTSQVGLMLADSATGDAGMPTYVLPATSVDEDKISAPASGVLGINGSFMAGDYGLRRGICLWYGSVTGTGNKTSFDIGAAGSAGGDVYVWVFSITGGATNASIKVQSATTSGGSYSDEATVTFSAVGGFTAAMTGAISQWLRVNIASMGGASAISLAVVAAVDGVTQPA
;
A
#
# COMPACT_ATOMS: atom_id res chain seq x y z
N MET A 1 3.82 1.49 24.18
CA MET A 1 4.76 2.56 23.82
C MET A 1 4.17 3.28 22.62
N ALA A 2 4.12 4.62 22.56
CA ALA A 2 3.53 5.30 21.42
C ALA A 2 4.50 5.27 20.23
N THR A 3 4.03 4.83 19.07
CA THR A 3 4.80 4.80 17.82
C THR A 3 4.98 6.22 17.26
N LYS A 4 6.18 6.55 16.81
CA LYS A 4 6.46 7.87 16.23
C LYS A 4 6.15 7.84 14.74
N GLY A 5 5.13 8.60 14.30
CA GLY A 5 4.71 8.67 12.90
C GLY A 5 5.79 9.08 11.88
N ARG A 6 6.91 9.67 12.33
CA ARG A 6 8.01 10.13 11.45
C ARG A 6 8.70 9.04 10.61
N TRP A 7 8.49 7.78 10.94
CA TRP A 7 9.06 6.64 10.23
C TRP A 7 8.07 5.97 9.28
N SER A 8 6.80 6.37 9.33
CA SER A 8 5.78 5.85 8.43
C SER A 8 6.11 6.19 6.97
N ARG A 9 5.71 5.31 6.05
CA ARG A 9 5.94 5.44 4.62
C ARG A 9 4.60 5.58 3.90
N LEU A 10 4.57 6.45 2.92
CA LEU A 10 3.43 6.64 2.04
C LEU A 10 3.88 6.43 0.60
N TRP A 11 3.19 5.54 -0.10
CA TRP A 11 3.46 5.20 -1.49
C TRP A 11 2.20 5.41 -2.34
N VAL A 12 2.36 6.00 -3.49
CA VAL A 12 1.30 6.16 -4.48
C VAL A 12 1.88 5.76 -5.83
N ASP A 13 1.44 4.62 -6.36
CA ASP A 13 1.94 4.01 -7.61
C ASP A 13 3.48 3.92 -7.64
N ASP A 14 4.15 4.73 -8.45
CA ASP A 14 5.61 4.78 -8.58
C ASP A 14 6.28 5.83 -7.68
N PHE A 15 5.51 6.51 -6.81
CA PHE A 15 6.02 7.56 -5.94
C PHE A 15 6.15 7.13 -4.49
N ASP A 16 7.35 7.32 -3.93
CA ASP A 16 7.57 7.31 -2.49
C ASP A 16 7.42 8.73 -1.94
N MET A 17 6.26 9.01 -1.38
CA MET A 17 5.88 10.31 -0.82
C MET A 17 6.34 10.52 0.63
N SER A 18 6.99 9.55 1.24
CA SER A 18 7.27 9.49 2.69
C SER A 18 8.06 10.71 3.19
N THR A 19 8.99 11.24 2.39
CA THR A 19 9.85 12.37 2.80
C THR A 19 9.15 13.73 2.71
N LYS A 20 7.98 13.80 2.11
CA LYS A 20 7.22 15.05 1.86
C LYS A 20 5.90 15.09 2.61
N THR A 21 5.45 13.95 3.13
CA THR A 21 4.22 13.84 3.91
C THR A 21 4.47 14.32 5.34
N ALA A 22 3.68 15.29 5.79
CA ALA A 22 3.70 15.79 7.16
C ALA A 22 2.79 14.98 8.07
N SER A 23 1.63 14.56 7.55
CA SER A 23 0.70 13.64 8.23
C SER A 23 -0.07 12.78 7.23
N ALA A 24 -0.46 11.61 7.68
CA ALA A 24 -1.37 10.73 6.97
C ALA A 24 -2.40 10.16 7.96
N GLU A 25 -3.64 10.06 7.54
CA GLU A 25 -4.76 9.55 8.33
C GLU A 25 -5.48 8.47 7.53
N VAL A 26 -5.70 7.33 8.16
CA VAL A 26 -6.55 6.25 7.62
C VAL A 26 -7.91 6.36 8.28
N SER A 27 -8.96 6.44 7.49
CA SER A 27 -10.34 6.47 7.94
C SER A 27 -11.12 5.30 7.36
N MET A 28 -11.90 4.66 8.19
CA MET A 28 -12.90 3.65 7.79
C MET A 28 -14.21 4.00 8.48
N SER A 29 -15.28 4.07 7.72
CA SER A 29 -16.61 4.34 8.23
C SER A 29 -17.65 3.43 7.57
N ILE A 30 -18.68 3.07 8.31
CA ILE A 30 -19.85 2.37 7.79
C ILE A 30 -21.04 3.25 8.18
N ALA A 31 -21.72 3.78 7.17
CA ALA A 31 -22.96 4.51 7.42
C ALA A 31 -24.10 3.52 7.72
N THR A 32 -25.05 3.95 8.53
CA THR A 32 -26.27 3.19 8.83
C THR A 32 -27.47 4.00 8.43
N GLU A 33 -28.42 3.37 7.76
CA GLU A 33 -29.71 3.98 7.43
C GLU A 33 -30.82 3.37 8.28
N GLU A 34 -31.74 4.22 8.80
CA GLU A 34 -32.90 3.78 9.51
C GLU A 34 -33.97 3.29 8.50
N VAL A 35 -34.37 2.03 8.63
CA VAL A 35 -35.37 1.37 7.77
C VAL A 35 -36.62 0.97 8.56
N THR A 36 -36.93 1.67 9.61
CA THR A 36 -38.05 1.38 10.50
C THR A 36 -39.39 1.38 9.74
N ALA A 37 -40.06 0.26 9.67
CA ALA A 37 -41.36 0.14 9.04
C ALA A 37 -42.48 0.70 9.90
N PHE A 38 -43.60 1.10 9.29
CA PHE A 38 -44.84 1.46 10.03
C PHE A 38 -45.26 0.28 10.93
N GLN A 39 -45.53 0.55 12.19
CA GLN A 39 -45.89 -0.40 13.24
C GLN A 39 -44.72 -1.16 13.86
N ALA A 40 -43.47 -0.89 13.51
CA ALA A 40 -42.35 -1.42 14.24
C ALA A 40 -42.28 -0.88 15.67
N THR A 41 -42.02 -1.74 16.64
CA THR A 41 -41.90 -1.35 18.06
C THR A 41 -40.48 -0.89 18.41
N ALA A 42 -39.52 -1.04 17.50
CA ALA A 42 -38.13 -0.63 17.65
C ALA A 42 -37.61 -0.07 16.34
N LYS A 43 -36.57 0.76 16.41
CA LYS A 43 -35.84 1.24 15.24
C LYS A 43 -34.97 0.13 14.68
N GLU A 44 -35.04 -0.04 13.36
CA GLU A 44 -34.17 -0.94 12.61
C GLU A 44 -33.19 -0.12 11.78
N PHE A 45 -31.94 -0.57 11.74
CA PHE A 45 -30.88 0.05 10.97
C PHE A 45 -30.24 -0.99 10.05
N ILE A 46 -30.00 -0.61 8.80
CA ILE A 46 -29.16 -1.36 7.89
C ILE A 46 -27.81 -0.64 7.76
N THR A 47 -26.74 -1.41 7.61
CA THR A 47 -25.44 -0.90 7.28
C THR A 47 -25.33 -0.71 5.77
N THR A 48 -24.77 0.41 5.34
CA THR A 48 -24.38 0.62 3.95
C THR A 48 -22.97 0.09 3.68
N ASP A 49 -22.50 0.22 2.45
CA ASP A 49 -21.14 -0.18 2.09
C ASP A 49 -20.10 0.61 2.91
N PRO A 50 -19.01 -0.03 3.33
CA PRO A 50 -17.96 0.63 4.07
C PRO A 50 -17.22 1.64 3.19
N GLU A 51 -17.06 2.85 3.69
CA GLU A 51 -16.21 3.87 3.08
C GLU A 51 -14.83 3.85 3.73
N SER A 52 -13.80 3.93 2.92
CA SER A 52 -12.42 3.97 3.40
C SER A 52 -11.63 5.02 2.66
N SER A 53 -10.77 5.74 3.38
CA SER A 53 -9.91 6.75 2.78
C SER A 53 -8.54 6.83 3.47
N ILE A 54 -7.56 7.32 2.71
CA ILE A 54 -6.28 7.79 3.23
C ILE A 54 -6.18 9.28 2.91
N LYS A 55 -6.19 10.11 3.95
CA LYS A 55 -5.99 11.56 3.84
C LYS A 55 -4.56 11.90 4.18
N ILE A 56 -4.00 12.83 3.42
CA ILE A 56 -2.61 13.24 3.57
C ILE A 56 -2.48 14.75 3.61
N THR A 57 -1.52 15.22 4.39
CA THR A 57 -1.01 16.58 4.31
C THR A 57 0.49 16.54 4.12
N GLY A 58 1.00 17.49 3.37
CA GLY A 58 2.44 17.54 3.08
C GLY A 58 2.89 18.90 2.59
N TYR A 59 4.09 18.91 2.05
CA TYR A 59 4.72 20.11 1.54
C TYR A 59 4.95 19.99 0.05
N VAL A 60 4.59 21.05 -0.69
CA VAL A 60 4.88 21.12 -2.12
C VAL A 60 6.39 21.16 -2.33
N SER A 61 6.88 20.26 -3.17
CA SER A 61 8.29 20.22 -3.57
C SER A 61 8.40 20.17 -5.09
N ASN A 62 9.46 20.77 -5.64
CA ASN A 62 9.73 20.82 -7.08
C ASN A 62 8.61 21.52 -7.88
N ILE A 63 8.32 22.77 -7.51
CA ILE A 63 7.50 23.65 -8.36
C ILE A 63 8.33 24.02 -9.58
N GLY A 64 7.99 23.48 -10.74
CA GLY A 64 8.68 23.77 -12.00
C GLY A 64 8.40 22.71 -13.07
N ASN A 65 8.95 22.88 -14.25
CA ASN A 65 8.71 22.06 -15.45
C ASN A 65 9.24 20.61 -15.39
N ASN A 66 9.50 20.08 -14.23
CA ASN A 66 9.98 18.72 -14.08
C ASN A 66 8.81 17.82 -13.67
N ALA A 67 8.44 16.90 -14.55
CA ALA A 67 7.58 15.79 -14.25
C ALA A 67 8.04 15.11 -12.95
N GLY A 68 7.12 14.82 -12.03
CA GLY A 68 7.41 14.11 -10.78
C GLY A 68 7.41 14.96 -9.51
N GLY A 69 6.82 16.15 -9.51
CA GLY A 69 6.45 16.86 -8.29
C GLY A 69 5.22 16.23 -7.64
N TRP A 70 5.18 16.22 -6.31
CA TRP A 70 4.05 15.64 -5.56
C TRP A 70 2.70 16.26 -5.90
N GLU A 71 2.70 17.57 -6.11
CA GLU A 71 1.51 18.34 -6.52
C GLU A 71 1.03 17.90 -7.91
N GLN A 72 1.93 17.77 -8.88
CA GLN A 72 1.57 17.33 -10.22
C GLN A 72 0.98 15.93 -10.22
N GLU A 73 1.55 15.00 -9.45
CA GLU A 73 1.07 13.63 -9.35
C GLU A 73 -0.34 13.54 -8.77
N LEU A 74 -0.66 14.33 -7.74
CA LEU A 74 -2.02 14.40 -7.21
C LEU A 74 -2.97 15.03 -8.23
N HIS A 75 -2.54 16.12 -8.87
CA HIS A 75 -3.35 16.83 -9.84
C HIS A 75 -3.67 15.97 -11.07
N ASP A 76 -2.68 15.26 -11.61
CA ASP A 76 -2.87 14.39 -12.77
C ASP A 76 -3.80 13.19 -12.50
N ARG A 77 -3.91 12.80 -11.21
CA ARG A 77 -4.82 11.73 -10.76
C ARG A 77 -6.18 12.24 -10.28
N PHE A 78 -6.33 13.54 -10.10
CA PHE A 78 -7.58 14.13 -9.63
C PHE A 78 -8.71 13.86 -10.63
N GLY A 79 -9.79 13.26 -10.12
CA GLY A 79 -10.95 12.88 -10.94
C GLY A 79 -10.78 11.61 -11.78
N ALA A 80 -9.59 10.99 -11.78
CA ALA A 80 -9.41 9.67 -12.39
C ALA A 80 -9.95 8.59 -11.44
N ALA A 81 -10.90 7.78 -11.89
CA ALA A 81 -11.54 6.77 -11.07
C ALA A 81 -10.70 5.49 -11.02
N ASN A 82 -10.47 4.96 -9.80
CA ASN A 82 -9.92 3.63 -9.53
C ASN A 82 -8.58 3.33 -10.24
N THR A 83 -7.70 4.31 -10.36
CA THR A 83 -6.45 4.17 -11.13
C THR A 83 -5.20 4.07 -10.29
N SER A 84 -5.22 4.50 -9.03
CA SER A 84 -4.03 4.58 -8.19
C SER A 84 -4.02 3.55 -7.08
N GLN A 85 -2.86 2.94 -6.84
CA GLN A 85 -2.60 2.06 -5.70
C GLN A 85 -1.87 2.85 -4.61
N VAL A 86 -2.48 2.96 -3.43
CA VAL A 86 -1.93 3.71 -2.30
C VAL A 86 -1.59 2.78 -1.15
N GLY A 87 -0.41 2.95 -0.56
CA GLY A 87 0.04 2.21 0.63
C GLY A 87 0.53 3.13 1.72
N LEU A 88 0.03 2.95 2.95
CA LEU A 88 0.52 3.61 4.15
C LEU A 88 1.07 2.57 5.12
N MET A 89 2.39 2.50 5.23
CA MET A 89 3.08 1.64 6.19
C MET A 89 3.30 2.39 7.50
N LEU A 90 2.96 1.75 8.61
CA LEU A 90 3.20 2.28 9.95
C LEU A 90 4.52 1.71 10.48
N ALA A 91 5.59 2.49 10.45
CA ALA A 91 6.88 2.09 10.98
C ALA A 91 7.20 2.76 12.32
N ASP A 92 7.92 2.06 13.18
CA ASP A 92 8.33 2.54 14.50
C ASP A 92 9.80 2.95 14.56
N SER A 93 10.59 2.57 13.56
CA SER A 93 12.02 2.86 13.47
C SER A 93 12.48 3.15 12.05
N ALA A 94 13.61 3.83 11.90
CA ALA A 94 14.21 4.17 10.60
C ALA A 94 14.72 2.95 9.82
N THR A 95 14.95 1.82 10.47
CA THR A 95 15.61 0.64 9.91
C THR A 95 14.72 -0.59 9.82
N GLY A 96 13.49 -0.52 10.35
CA GLY A 96 12.57 -1.65 10.46
C GLY A 96 11.38 -1.54 9.52
N ASP A 97 11.62 -1.40 8.22
CA ASP A 97 10.51 -1.20 7.27
C ASP A 97 9.80 -2.52 6.91
N ALA A 98 10.50 -3.66 7.01
CA ALA A 98 9.89 -4.98 6.74
C ALA A 98 9.30 -5.58 8.04
N GLY A 99 8.16 -6.26 7.92
CA GLY A 99 7.39 -6.79 9.05
C GLY A 99 6.35 -5.79 9.60
N MET A 100 6.28 -4.56 9.08
CA MET A 100 5.41 -3.51 9.59
C MET A 100 4.00 -3.56 9.00
N PRO A 101 2.97 -3.25 9.82
CA PRO A 101 1.59 -3.13 9.34
C PRO A 101 1.47 -2.07 8.24
N THR A 102 0.76 -2.40 7.19
CA THR A 102 0.55 -1.52 6.05
C THR A 102 -0.93 -1.51 5.66
N TYR A 103 -1.48 -0.31 5.51
CA TYR A 103 -2.80 -0.10 4.96
C TYR A 103 -2.70 0.15 3.47
N VAL A 104 -3.51 -0.55 2.68
CA VAL A 104 -3.49 -0.50 1.22
C VAL A 104 -4.88 -0.17 0.69
N LEU A 105 -4.93 0.80 -0.19
CA LEU A 105 -6.05 1.06 -1.08
C LEU A 105 -5.63 0.58 -2.48
N PRO A 106 -6.15 -0.56 -2.96
CA PRO A 106 -5.68 -1.18 -4.22
C PRO A 106 -6.05 -0.40 -5.46
N ALA A 107 -7.19 0.27 -5.41
CA ALA A 107 -7.68 1.14 -6.47
C ALA A 107 -8.37 2.34 -5.83
N THR A 108 -7.92 3.53 -6.17
CA THR A 108 -8.41 4.76 -5.53
C THR A 108 -8.79 5.81 -6.55
N SER A 109 -9.71 6.68 -6.13
CA SER A 109 -9.95 7.97 -6.75
C SER A 109 -9.37 9.06 -5.86
N VAL A 110 -8.71 10.04 -6.43
CA VAL A 110 -8.31 11.26 -5.71
C VAL A 110 -9.51 12.19 -5.71
N ASP A 111 -10.09 12.46 -4.53
CA ASP A 111 -11.28 13.31 -4.37
C ASP A 111 -10.94 14.71 -3.83
N GLU A 112 -9.75 14.90 -3.28
CA GLU A 112 -9.25 16.20 -2.84
C GLU A 112 -7.81 16.43 -3.30
N ASP A 113 -7.60 17.54 -4.01
CA ASP A 113 -6.31 18.13 -4.31
C ASP A 113 -6.37 19.62 -3.95
N LYS A 114 -5.72 19.99 -2.84
CA LYS A 114 -5.77 21.34 -2.33
C LYS A 114 -4.38 21.86 -2.01
N ILE A 115 -3.99 22.92 -2.70
CA ILE A 115 -2.75 23.63 -2.44
C ILE A 115 -3.03 24.84 -1.54
N SER A 116 -2.23 24.99 -0.51
CA SER A 116 -2.25 26.12 0.40
C SER A 116 -0.96 26.93 0.24
N ALA A 117 -1.10 28.17 -0.20
CA ALA A 117 0.00 29.11 -0.44
C ALA A 117 -0.08 30.30 0.51
N PRO A 118 0.40 30.19 1.76
CA PRO A 118 0.39 31.32 2.70
C PRO A 118 1.39 32.41 2.23
N ALA A 119 1.09 33.66 2.57
CA ALA A 119 1.97 34.79 2.24
C ALA A 119 3.36 34.68 2.87
N SER A 120 3.46 33.95 3.98
CA SER A 120 4.73 33.57 4.62
C SER A 120 4.66 32.11 5.05
N GLY A 121 5.72 31.34 4.76
CA GLY A 121 5.78 29.94 5.15
C GLY A 121 5.96 28.98 3.96
N VAL A 122 5.75 27.70 4.22
CA VAL A 122 5.92 26.63 3.24
C VAL A 122 4.59 26.38 2.53
N LEU A 123 4.64 26.14 1.23
CA LEU A 123 3.47 25.69 0.47
C LEU A 123 3.05 24.32 0.97
N GLY A 124 1.81 24.21 1.39
CA GLY A 124 1.21 22.97 1.83
C GLY A 124 0.35 22.34 0.72
N ILE A 125 0.22 21.03 0.76
CA ILE A 125 -0.70 20.27 -0.06
C ILE A 125 -1.51 19.32 0.81
N ASN A 126 -2.77 19.16 0.49
CA ASN A 126 -3.66 18.16 1.07
C ASN A 126 -4.20 17.30 -0.07
N GLY A 127 -4.25 16.00 0.17
CA GLY A 127 -4.83 15.04 -0.74
C GLY A 127 -5.70 14.05 0.01
N SER A 128 -6.73 13.55 -0.66
CA SER A 128 -7.58 12.49 -0.15
C SER A 128 -7.74 11.41 -1.21
N PHE A 129 -7.45 10.18 -0.82
CA PHE A 129 -7.61 8.98 -1.64
C PHE A 129 -8.80 8.19 -1.10
N MET A 130 -9.85 8.08 -1.90
CA MET A 130 -11.03 7.29 -1.58
C MET A 130 -10.88 5.88 -2.12
N ALA A 131 -11.27 4.89 -1.32
CA ALA A 131 -11.30 3.51 -1.78
C ALA A 131 -12.27 3.33 -2.93
N GLY A 132 -11.81 2.57 -3.93
CA GLY A 132 -12.70 2.00 -4.95
C GLY A 132 -13.36 0.70 -4.47
N ASP A 133 -13.72 -0.16 -5.43
CA ASP A 133 -14.51 -1.39 -5.22
C ASP A 133 -13.91 -2.40 -4.22
N TYR A 134 -12.61 -2.34 -3.98
CA TYR A 134 -11.91 -3.31 -3.12
C TYR A 134 -11.78 -2.89 -1.64
N GLY A 135 -12.18 -1.67 -1.31
CA GLY A 135 -12.05 -1.13 0.05
C GLY A 135 -10.60 -1.03 0.55
N LEU A 136 -10.45 -0.78 1.86
CA LEU A 136 -9.15 -0.73 2.52
C LEU A 136 -8.72 -2.14 2.94
N ARG A 137 -7.48 -2.50 2.58
CA ARG A 137 -6.85 -3.76 2.98
C ARG A 137 -5.77 -3.48 4.02
N ARG A 138 -5.67 -4.32 5.03
CA ARG A 138 -4.55 -4.32 5.98
C ARG A 138 -3.62 -5.47 5.65
N GLY A 139 -2.35 -5.17 5.41
CA GLY A 139 -1.31 -6.13 5.09
C GLY A 139 -0.06 -5.95 5.95
N ILE A 140 0.97 -6.72 5.64
CA ILE A 140 2.31 -6.62 6.22
C ILE A 140 3.32 -6.28 5.11
N CYS A 141 4.19 -5.30 5.36
CA CYS A 141 5.29 -5.00 4.46
C CYS A 141 6.32 -6.13 4.52
N LEU A 142 6.53 -6.83 3.42
CA LEU A 142 7.51 -7.91 3.32
C LEU A 142 8.88 -7.40 2.85
N TRP A 143 8.91 -6.28 2.13
CA TRP A 143 10.14 -5.66 1.64
C TRP A 143 9.90 -4.19 1.31
N TYR A 144 10.88 -3.36 1.65
CA TYR A 144 11.02 -1.99 1.17
C TYR A 144 12.50 -1.69 0.94
N GLY A 145 12.84 -1.13 -0.22
CA GLY A 145 14.18 -0.70 -0.55
C GLY A 145 14.66 -1.14 -1.93
N SER A 146 15.94 -0.94 -2.18
CA SER A 146 16.56 -1.28 -3.45
C SER A 146 17.08 -2.72 -3.46
N VAL A 147 16.90 -3.39 -4.58
CA VAL A 147 17.48 -4.72 -4.87
C VAL A 147 18.41 -4.62 -6.08
N THR A 148 19.56 -5.28 -6.01
CA THR A 148 20.59 -5.31 -7.07
C THR A 148 20.87 -6.72 -7.57
N GLY A 149 20.05 -7.70 -7.20
CA GLY A 149 20.19 -9.09 -7.62
C GLY A 149 18.99 -9.93 -7.21
N THR A 150 18.95 -11.12 -7.80
CA THR A 150 17.95 -12.14 -7.49
C THR A 150 18.17 -12.78 -6.12
N GLY A 151 17.17 -13.42 -5.56
CA GLY A 151 17.26 -14.21 -4.33
C GLY A 151 16.16 -13.89 -3.31
N ASN A 152 16.20 -14.67 -2.23
CA ASN A 152 15.24 -14.57 -1.14
C ASN A 152 15.57 -13.41 -0.21
N LYS A 153 14.52 -12.77 0.28
CA LYS A 153 14.58 -11.78 1.36
C LYS A 153 14.22 -12.43 2.69
N THR A 154 14.36 -11.68 3.78
CA THR A 154 13.99 -12.11 5.12
C THR A 154 12.52 -12.55 5.16
N SER A 155 12.24 -13.62 5.89
CA SER A 155 10.88 -14.10 6.11
C SER A 155 10.27 -13.48 7.37
N PHE A 156 8.96 -13.29 7.34
CA PHE A 156 8.17 -12.71 8.43
C PHE A 156 7.06 -13.65 8.84
N ASP A 157 6.85 -13.72 10.15
CA ASP A 157 5.72 -14.43 10.75
C ASP A 157 4.46 -13.54 10.69
N ILE A 158 3.43 -14.00 10.03
CA ILE A 158 2.13 -13.32 9.98
C ILE A 158 1.18 -13.72 11.11
N GLY A 159 1.69 -14.48 12.09
CA GLY A 159 0.96 -14.89 13.30
C GLY A 159 0.12 -16.15 13.15
N ALA A 160 -0.47 -16.39 12.01
CA ALA A 160 -1.27 -17.59 11.72
C ALA A 160 -1.31 -17.86 10.21
N ALA A 161 -1.62 -19.10 9.84
CA ALA A 161 -1.89 -19.44 8.44
C ALA A 161 -3.26 -18.90 8.01
N GLY A 162 -3.34 -18.36 6.79
CA GLY A 162 -4.60 -17.96 6.16
C GLY A 162 -5.23 -19.11 5.40
N SER A 163 -6.55 -19.17 5.35
CA SER A 163 -7.28 -20.24 4.65
C SER A 163 -7.92 -19.81 3.33
N ALA A 164 -7.95 -18.52 3.05
CA ALA A 164 -8.74 -17.93 1.97
C ALA A 164 -7.93 -17.16 0.90
N GLY A 165 -6.61 -17.30 0.90
CA GLY A 165 -5.75 -16.54 -0.03
C GLY A 165 -5.47 -15.14 0.44
N GLY A 166 -5.50 -14.17 -0.49
CA GLY A 166 -5.22 -12.77 -0.24
C GLY A 166 -4.65 -12.09 -1.47
N ASP A 167 -4.01 -10.93 -1.25
CA ASP A 167 -3.42 -10.14 -2.31
C ASP A 167 -1.99 -9.71 -1.99
N VAL A 168 -1.19 -9.61 -3.04
CA VAL A 168 0.15 -9.01 -3.02
C VAL A 168 0.09 -7.69 -3.75
N TYR A 169 0.61 -6.66 -3.13
CA TYR A 169 0.73 -5.31 -3.67
C TYR A 169 2.21 -4.95 -3.80
N VAL A 170 2.59 -4.47 -4.96
CA VAL A 170 3.98 -4.09 -5.26
C VAL A 170 3.99 -2.65 -5.80
N TRP A 171 4.82 -1.82 -5.21
CA TRP A 171 5.14 -0.48 -5.71
C TRP A 171 6.56 -0.50 -6.25
N VAL A 172 6.73 -0.15 -7.51
CA VAL A 172 8.05 -0.06 -8.17
C VAL A 172 8.37 1.42 -8.39
N PHE A 173 9.30 1.95 -7.61
CA PHE A 173 9.65 3.38 -7.60
C PHE A 173 10.71 3.74 -8.64
N SER A 174 11.65 2.85 -8.90
CA SER A 174 12.68 3.09 -9.91
C SER A 174 13.26 1.79 -10.47
N ILE A 175 13.68 1.85 -11.73
CA ILE A 175 14.38 0.77 -12.43
C ILE A 175 15.61 1.37 -13.09
N THR A 176 16.80 0.89 -12.72
CA THR A 176 18.07 1.32 -13.32
C THR A 176 18.55 0.27 -14.31
N GLY A 177 18.93 0.71 -15.51
CA GLY A 177 19.42 -0.18 -16.58
C GLY A 177 18.31 -0.79 -17.45
N GLY A 178 17.05 -0.42 -17.20
CA GLY A 178 15.89 -0.97 -17.87
C GLY A 178 15.55 -2.39 -17.40
N ALA A 179 14.27 -2.77 -17.49
CA ALA A 179 13.83 -4.12 -17.20
C ALA A 179 12.91 -4.65 -18.30
N THR A 180 13.10 -5.90 -18.65
CA THR A 180 12.13 -6.66 -19.43
C THR A 180 11.71 -7.87 -18.60
N ASN A 181 10.45 -7.91 -18.17
CA ASN A 181 9.93 -9.02 -17.36
C ASN A 181 10.70 -9.27 -16.05
N ALA A 182 11.01 -8.22 -15.28
CA ALA A 182 11.42 -8.40 -13.90
C ALA A 182 10.29 -9.09 -13.13
N SER A 183 10.61 -10.01 -12.23
CA SER A 183 9.59 -10.75 -11.50
C SER A 183 9.93 -10.95 -10.04
N ILE A 184 8.89 -10.79 -9.21
CA ILE A 184 8.91 -10.98 -7.77
C ILE A 184 7.90 -12.06 -7.43
N LYS A 185 8.27 -12.93 -6.51
CA LYS A 185 7.38 -13.93 -5.93
C LYS A 185 7.19 -13.66 -4.47
N VAL A 186 5.96 -13.78 -4.00
CA VAL A 186 5.67 -13.96 -2.58
C VAL A 186 5.53 -15.44 -2.33
N GLN A 187 6.25 -15.92 -1.34
CA GLN A 187 6.34 -17.33 -0.99
C GLN A 187 5.94 -17.54 0.45
N SER A 188 5.32 -18.68 0.77
CA SER A 188 4.96 -19.07 2.12
C SER A 188 5.57 -20.39 2.56
N ALA A 189 5.73 -20.55 3.89
CA ALA A 189 6.16 -21.79 4.53
C ALA A 189 5.54 -21.93 5.93
N THR A 190 5.47 -23.15 6.45
CA THR A 190 4.98 -23.42 7.80
C THR A 190 5.97 -23.01 8.90
N THR A 191 7.24 -22.89 8.58
CA THR A 191 8.30 -22.45 9.49
C THR A 191 9.29 -21.52 8.77
N SER A 192 10.02 -20.66 9.50
CA SER A 192 10.99 -19.71 8.92
C SER A 192 12.11 -20.36 8.11
N GLY A 193 12.53 -21.57 8.47
CA GLY A 193 13.55 -22.35 7.78
C GLY A 193 13.00 -23.46 6.87
N GLY A 194 11.69 -23.49 6.65
CA GLY A 194 11.02 -24.55 5.88
C GLY A 194 11.18 -24.41 4.37
N SER A 195 10.58 -25.35 3.65
CA SER A 195 10.42 -25.27 2.21
C SER A 195 9.33 -24.26 1.87
N TYR A 196 9.67 -23.27 1.06
CA TYR A 196 8.76 -22.21 0.62
C TYR A 196 8.11 -22.56 -0.71
N SER A 197 6.80 -22.39 -0.80
CA SER A 197 5.99 -22.47 -2.02
C SER A 197 5.65 -21.08 -2.57
N ASP A 198 5.52 -20.97 -3.87
CA ASP A 198 5.11 -19.72 -4.53
C ASP A 198 3.59 -19.53 -4.34
N GLU A 199 3.19 -18.40 -3.78
CA GLU A 199 1.79 -18.03 -3.57
C GLU A 199 1.30 -17.03 -4.62
N ALA A 200 2.15 -16.08 -5.00
CA ALA A 200 1.88 -15.12 -6.06
C ALA A 200 3.15 -14.76 -6.81
N THR A 201 2.99 -14.38 -8.08
CA THR A 201 4.06 -13.84 -8.91
C THR A 201 3.59 -12.54 -9.54
N VAL A 202 4.37 -11.47 -9.32
CA VAL A 202 4.18 -10.16 -9.97
C VAL A 202 5.29 -9.97 -10.98
N THR A 203 4.92 -9.66 -12.22
CA THR A 203 5.87 -9.37 -13.32
C THR A 203 5.67 -7.94 -13.78
N PHE A 204 6.76 -7.22 -13.99
CA PHE A 204 6.72 -5.83 -14.42
C PHE A 204 7.92 -5.47 -15.30
N SER A 205 7.76 -4.42 -16.12
CA SER A 205 8.81 -3.86 -16.99
C SER A 205 8.91 -2.34 -16.87
N ALA A 206 8.06 -1.74 -16.05
CA ALA A 206 7.99 -0.30 -15.80
C ALA A 206 7.81 -0.03 -14.30
N VAL A 207 7.96 1.22 -13.91
CA VAL A 207 7.57 1.73 -12.59
C VAL A 207 6.04 1.77 -12.46
N GLY A 208 5.50 1.75 -11.23
CA GLY A 208 4.06 1.77 -10.97
C GLY A 208 3.61 0.87 -9.84
N GLY A 209 2.28 0.81 -9.63
CA GLY A 209 1.61 -0.12 -8.73
C GLY A 209 1.19 -1.41 -9.45
N PHE A 210 1.42 -2.55 -8.82
CA PHE A 210 1.08 -3.88 -9.35
C PHE A 210 0.43 -4.73 -8.28
N THR A 211 -0.53 -5.56 -8.68
CA THR A 211 -1.25 -6.46 -7.78
C THR A 211 -1.29 -7.87 -8.34
N ALA A 212 -1.21 -8.86 -7.46
CA ALA A 212 -1.45 -10.26 -7.81
C ALA A 212 -2.20 -10.97 -6.68
N ALA A 213 -3.17 -11.80 -7.02
CA ALA A 213 -3.90 -12.59 -6.05
C ALA A 213 -3.06 -13.79 -5.56
N MET A 214 -3.15 -14.08 -4.27
CA MET A 214 -2.76 -15.35 -3.67
C MET A 214 -3.99 -16.23 -3.55
N THR A 215 -3.90 -17.50 -3.95
CA THR A 215 -5.05 -18.40 -3.94
C THR A 215 -4.83 -19.59 -3.01
N GLY A 216 -5.88 -19.99 -2.29
CA GLY A 216 -5.83 -21.14 -1.39
C GLY A 216 -5.28 -20.82 0.00
N ALA A 217 -4.75 -21.81 0.68
CA ALA A 217 -4.23 -21.67 2.04
C ALA A 217 -2.81 -21.07 2.00
N ILE A 218 -2.59 -20.01 2.76
CA ILE A 218 -1.30 -19.34 2.89
C ILE A 218 -0.67 -19.76 4.21
N SER A 219 0.56 -20.23 4.19
CA SER A 219 1.29 -20.64 5.38
C SER A 219 1.75 -19.44 6.22
N GLN A 220 2.07 -19.68 7.50
CA GLN A 220 2.35 -18.65 8.51
C GLN A 220 3.56 -17.76 8.20
N TRP A 221 4.59 -18.29 7.54
CA TRP A 221 5.81 -17.54 7.24
C TRP A 221 5.83 -17.07 5.80
N LEU A 222 5.91 -15.75 5.58
CA LEU A 222 5.97 -15.15 4.25
C LEU A 222 7.34 -14.56 3.98
N ARG A 223 7.78 -14.61 2.71
CA ARG A 223 8.97 -13.90 2.23
C ARG A 223 8.81 -13.42 0.79
N VAL A 224 9.64 -12.48 0.42
CA VAL A 224 9.83 -12.06 -0.96
C VAL A 224 11.00 -12.83 -1.58
N ASN A 225 10.81 -13.32 -2.79
CA ASN A 225 11.86 -13.82 -3.65
C ASN A 225 11.95 -12.95 -4.92
N ILE A 226 13.10 -12.36 -5.16
CA ILE A 226 13.39 -11.68 -6.43
C ILE A 226 13.76 -12.75 -7.43
N ALA A 227 12.81 -13.17 -8.25
CA ALA A 227 12.99 -14.28 -9.17
C ALA A 227 13.76 -13.85 -10.44
N SER A 228 13.55 -12.63 -10.92
CA SER A 228 14.26 -12.08 -12.07
C SER A 228 14.39 -10.55 -11.94
N MET A 229 15.56 -10.03 -12.28
CA MET A 229 15.79 -8.59 -12.45
C MET A 229 15.40 -8.07 -13.84
N GLY A 230 15.12 -8.97 -14.80
CA GLY A 230 14.75 -8.61 -16.17
C GLY A 230 15.81 -7.80 -16.93
N GLY A 231 17.07 -7.84 -16.51
CA GLY A 231 18.17 -7.03 -17.07
C GLY A 231 18.45 -5.73 -16.30
N ALA A 232 17.61 -5.35 -15.34
CA ALA A 232 17.87 -4.18 -14.49
C ALA A 232 19.10 -4.42 -13.60
N SER A 233 19.89 -3.37 -13.39
CA SER A 233 21.01 -3.37 -12.44
C SER A 233 20.58 -3.06 -11.00
N ALA A 234 19.48 -2.31 -10.84
CA ALA A 234 18.85 -2.06 -9.57
C ALA A 234 17.35 -1.77 -9.74
N ILE A 235 16.55 -2.18 -8.77
CA ILE A 235 15.11 -1.89 -8.69
C ILE A 235 14.80 -1.44 -7.26
N SER A 236 14.17 -0.27 -7.11
CA SER A 236 13.65 0.20 -5.82
C SER A 236 12.17 -0.08 -5.74
N LEU A 237 11.72 -0.76 -4.68
CA LEU A 237 10.34 -1.24 -4.58
C LEU A 237 9.89 -1.45 -3.14
N ALA A 238 8.56 -1.53 -2.97
CA ALA A 238 7.90 -2.03 -1.76
C ALA A 238 7.01 -3.22 -2.12
N VAL A 239 6.91 -4.19 -1.21
CA VAL A 239 6.06 -5.38 -1.36
C VAL A 239 5.26 -5.58 -0.09
N VAL A 240 3.95 -5.66 -0.22
CA VAL A 240 3.00 -5.88 0.88
C VAL A 240 2.16 -7.10 0.56
N ALA A 241 1.94 -7.95 1.55
CA ALA A 241 0.99 -9.06 1.46
C ALA A 241 -0.17 -8.84 2.44
N ALA A 242 -1.39 -8.91 1.94
CA ALA A 242 -2.62 -8.92 2.72
C ALA A 242 -3.26 -10.30 2.64
N VAL A 243 -3.18 -11.08 3.71
CA VAL A 243 -3.70 -12.46 3.78
C VAL A 243 -5.09 -12.44 4.38
N ASP A 244 -6.03 -13.10 3.71
CA ASP A 244 -7.43 -13.18 4.16
C ASP A 244 -7.60 -14.14 5.33
N GLY A 245 -8.52 -13.78 6.25
CA GLY A 245 -8.86 -14.61 7.41
C GLY A 245 -7.80 -14.62 8.52
N VAL A 246 -6.78 -13.77 8.44
CA VAL A 246 -5.73 -13.63 9.47
C VAL A 246 -5.81 -12.25 10.11
N THR A 247 -5.91 -12.22 11.44
CA THR A 247 -5.65 -11.01 12.20
C THR A 247 -4.13 -10.81 12.25
N GLN A 248 -3.63 -9.97 11.38
CA GLN A 248 -2.19 -9.72 11.28
C GLN A 248 -1.65 -9.10 12.58
N PRO A 249 -0.43 -9.46 13.00
CA PRO A 249 0.16 -8.90 14.21
C PRO A 249 0.24 -7.37 14.14
N ALA A 250 0.03 -6.76 15.31
CA ALA A 250 0.06 -5.31 15.47
C ALA A 250 1.50 -4.80 15.61
#